data_57e1b4b1cd386179e075cfdaa9ba702e
#
_entry.id   57e1b4b1cd386179e075cfdaa9ba702e
#
_cell.length_a   1.000
_cell.length_b   1.000
_cell.length_c   1.000
_cell.angle_alpha   90.00
_cell.angle_beta   90.00
_cell.angle_gamma   90.00
#
_symmetry.space_group_name_H-M   'P 1'
#
loop_
_entity.id
_entity.type
_entity.pdbx_description
1 polymer ?
#
loop_
_entity_poly.entity_id
_entity_poly.type
_entity_poly.pdbx_seq_one_letter_code
_entity_poly.pdbx_strand_id
1 'polypeptide(L)'
;MKKLTQIALTALLFVGITATAQTQLKKGSVTYSMTMPNVSEEMAAMGESTITVHFDEKTQATDMSMMGGMMLMKTIVPNENKKDSKMTVEVMGMKYEITDAGEEASKNANGLTNLDNAKDIVYDKKDTKEIAGFKCYKATVNMNDGTKSTYYITEAIVPQISATESKLKLAGYPLEITTQTAQGDMVMKATKFSKEVSAEAFKVGEGYTKTTMEEFQKQMGGM
;
A
#
# COMPACT_ATOMS: atom_id res chain seq x y z
N MET A 1 63.85 -47.18 7.57
CA MET A 1 62.42 -47.41 7.30
C MET A 1 61.66 -46.26 8.01
N LYS A 2 61.38 -45.20 7.24
CA LYS A 2 60.70 -44.01 7.80
C LYS A 2 59.29 -44.01 7.29
N LYS A 3 58.29 -44.12 8.19
CA LYS A 3 56.87 -44.02 7.89
C LYS A 3 56.51 -42.56 7.73
N LEU A 4 56.09 -42.14 6.53
CA LEU A 4 55.46 -40.85 6.28
C LEU A 4 54.01 -40.92 6.73
N THR A 5 53.67 -40.14 7.69
CA THR A 5 52.28 -39.90 8.14
C THR A 5 51.70 -38.78 7.29
N GLN A 6 50.75 -39.09 6.41
CA GLN A 6 50.00 -38.08 5.68
C GLN A 6 48.91 -37.50 6.59
N ILE A 7 49.03 -36.22 6.87
CA ILE A 7 47.99 -35.45 7.56
C ILE A 7 47.06 -34.90 6.47
N ALA A 8 45.88 -35.46 6.36
CA ALA A 8 44.81 -34.93 5.51
C ALA A 8 44.19 -33.72 6.20
N LEU A 9 44.48 -32.53 5.69
CA LEU A 9 43.90 -31.27 6.15
C LEU A 9 42.51 -31.13 5.50
N THR A 10 41.44 -31.50 6.20
CA THR A 10 40.07 -31.29 5.77
C THR A 10 39.69 -29.83 6.03
N ALA A 11 39.77 -29.00 4.99
CA ALA A 11 39.27 -27.64 5.03
C ALA A 11 37.74 -27.68 5.05
N LEU A 12 37.13 -27.48 6.22
CA LEU A 12 35.69 -27.22 6.36
C LEU A 12 35.39 -25.82 5.82
N LEU A 13 34.88 -25.75 4.61
CA LEU A 13 34.25 -24.54 4.07
C LEU A 13 32.98 -24.24 4.87
N PHE A 14 33.08 -23.43 5.89
CA PHE A 14 31.93 -22.76 6.48
C PHE A 14 31.40 -21.75 5.46
N VAL A 15 30.40 -22.15 4.67
CA VAL A 15 29.55 -21.23 3.94
C VAL A 15 28.71 -20.54 5.00
N GLY A 16 29.23 -19.42 5.52
CA GLY A 16 28.46 -18.52 6.38
C GLY A 16 27.28 -18.00 5.59
N ILE A 17 26.08 -18.53 5.85
CA ILE A 17 24.84 -17.89 5.48
C ILE A 17 24.76 -16.61 6.29
N THR A 18 25.29 -15.51 5.75
CA THR A 18 25.02 -14.19 6.29
C THR A 18 23.54 -13.94 6.07
N ALA A 19 22.73 -14.24 7.09
CA ALA A 19 21.41 -13.69 7.21
C ALA A 19 21.59 -12.17 7.32
N THR A 20 21.62 -11.47 6.19
CA THR A 20 21.51 -10.02 6.17
C THR A 20 20.17 -9.70 6.79
N ALA A 21 20.18 -9.24 8.04
CA ALA A 21 19.02 -8.65 8.66
C ALA A 21 18.56 -7.54 7.71
N GLN A 22 17.45 -7.77 7.01
CA GLN A 22 16.94 -6.84 6.02
C GLN A 22 16.55 -5.58 6.79
N THR A 23 17.30 -4.49 6.58
CA THR A 23 17.02 -3.22 7.23
C THR A 23 15.59 -2.81 6.90
N GLN A 24 14.76 -2.70 7.94
CA GLN A 24 13.37 -2.30 7.76
C GLN A 24 13.29 -0.88 7.22
N LEU A 25 12.54 -0.71 6.15
CA LEU A 25 12.35 0.57 5.47
C LEU A 25 11.15 1.29 6.09
N LYS A 26 11.45 2.36 6.83
CA LYS A 26 10.47 3.21 7.52
C LYS A 26 10.10 4.46 6.72
N LYS A 27 10.80 4.70 5.62
CA LYS A 27 10.57 5.82 4.69
C LYS A 27 10.63 5.30 3.26
N GLY A 28 9.73 5.80 2.41
CA GLY A 28 9.69 5.43 1.01
C GLY A 28 8.37 5.78 0.35
N SER A 29 8.25 5.39 -0.91
CA SER A 29 6.99 5.40 -1.64
C SER A 29 6.80 4.09 -2.39
N VAL A 30 5.55 3.62 -2.43
CA VAL A 30 5.13 2.44 -3.20
C VAL A 30 4.06 2.87 -4.18
N THR A 31 4.28 2.61 -5.46
CA THR A 31 3.28 2.85 -6.51
C THR A 31 2.64 1.53 -6.91
N TYR A 32 1.31 1.52 -6.93
CA TYR A 32 0.49 0.38 -7.33
C TYR A 32 -0.25 0.70 -8.62
N SER A 33 -0.41 -0.31 -9.47
CA SER A 33 -1.44 -0.36 -10.51
C SER A 33 -2.65 -1.10 -9.97
N MET A 34 -3.84 -0.67 -10.36
CA MET A 34 -5.10 -1.35 -10.07
C MET A 34 -5.66 -1.90 -11.36
N THR A 35 -5.95 -3.19 -11.35
CA THR A 35 -6.59 -3.89 -12.47
C THR A 35 -7.91 -4.46 -11.98
N MET A 36 -8.99 -4.14 -12.69
CA MET A 36 -10.31 -4.75 -12.50
C MET A 36 -10.59 -5.66 -13.70
N PRO A 37 -10.88 -6.95 -13.49
CA PRO A 37 -11.33 -7.82 -14.56
C PRO A 37 -12.74 -7.41 -14.98
N ASN A 38 -13.09 -7.72 -16.23
CA ASN A 38 -14.44 -7.47 -16.79
C ASN A 38 -14.87 -5.98 -16.79
N VAL A 39 -13.95 -5.05 -16.84
CA VAL A 39 -14.29 -3.66 -17.17
C VAL A 39 -14.76 -3.57 -18.62
N SER A 40 -15.79 -2.76 -18.87
CA SER A 40 -16.22 -2.47 -20.24
C SER A 40 -15.06 -1.83 -21.04
N GLU A 41 -15.08 -1.98 -22.38
CA GLU A 41 -14.10 -1.32 -23.25
C GLU A 41 -14.07 0.20 -23.02
N GLU A 42 -15.20 0.80 -22.69
CA GLU A 42 -15.33 2.22 -22.36
C GLU A 42 -14.57 2.57 -21.09
N MET A 43 -14.68 1.76 -20.03
CA MET A 43 -13.92 1.97 -18.79
C MET A 43 -12.43 1.69 -18.98
N ALA A 44 -12.08 0.68 -19.78
CA ALA A 44 -10.66 0.42 -20.12
C ALA A 44 -10.06 1.58 -20.93
N ALA A 45 -10.83 2.22 -21.80
CA ALA A 45 -10.41 3.39 -22.58
C ALA A 45 -10.20 4.65 -21.72
N MET A 46 -10.77 4.72 -20.50
CA MET A 46 -10.54 5.84 -19.57
C MET A 46 -9.13 5.84 -18.95
N GLY A 47 -8.33 4.80 -19.19
CA GLY A 47 -6.95 4.70 -18.72
C GLY A 47 -6.79 4.02 -17.35
N GLU A 48 -5.54 3.82 -16.99
CA GLU A 48 -5.18 3.08 -15.77
C GLU A 48 -5.45 3.90 -14.51
N SER A 49 -5.80 3.18 -13.43
CA SER A 49 -5.85 3.74 -12.08
C SER A 49 -4.59 3.36 -11.32
N THR A 50 -3.99 4.34 -10.67
CA THR A 50 -2.77 4.16 -9.87
C THR A 50 -2.94 4.71 -8.47
N ILE A 51 -2.25 4.08 -7.52
CA ILE A 51 -2.17 4.54 -6.13
C ILE A 51 -0.69 4.64 -5.77
N THR A 52 -0.27 5.79 -5.25
CA THR A 52 1.07 5.93 -4.69
C THR A 52 0.97 6.26 -3.21
N VAL A 53 1.53 5.39 -2.38
CA VAL A 53 1.61 5.59 -0.93
C VAL A 53 3.01 6.10 -0.60
N HIS A 54 3.09 7.30 -0.06
CA HIS A 54 4.30 7.92 0.48
C HIS A 54 4.28 7.83 1.99
N PHE A 55 5.40 7.48 2.60
CA PHE A 55 5.49 7.39 4.05
C PHE A 55 6.87 7.79 4.55
N ASP A 56 6.89 8.41 5.71
CA ASP A 56 8.07 8.65 6.54
C ASP A 56 7.73 8.40 8.01
N GLU A 57 8.61 8.80 8.92
CA GLU A 57 8.42 8.60 10.37
C GLU A 57 7.25 9.43 10.94
N LYS A 58 6.84 10.51 10.26
CA LYS A 58 5.86 11.48 10.77
C LYS A 58 4.53 11.43 10.05
N THR A 59 4.52 11.06 8.76
CA THR A 59 3.36 11.28 7.91
C THR A 59 3.24 10.18 6.86
N GLN A 60 2.02 9.83 6.54
CA GLN A 60 1.67 9.11 5.33
C GLN A 60 0.90 10.04 4.40
N ALA A 61 1.17 9.93 3.10
CA ALA A 61 0.31 10.51 2.07
C ALA A 61 -0.03 9.43 1.03
N THR A 62 -1.24 9.48 0.53
CA THR A 62 -1.71 8.58 -0.54
C THR A 62 -2.22 9.43 -1.68
N ASP A 63 -1.59 9.30 -2.83
CA ASP A 63 -2.03 9.89 -4.10
C ASP A 63 -2.74 8.80 -4.90
N MET A 64 -3.99 9.04 -5.25
CA MET A 64 -4.79 8.16 -6.09
C MET A 64 -5.13 8.89 -7.40
N SER A 65 -4.82 8.26 -8.52
CA SER A 65 -5.18 8.73 -9.86
C SER A 65 -6.14 7.71 -10.47
N MET A 66 -7.30 8.17 -10.87
CA MET A 66 -8.34 7.34 -11.48
C MET A 66 -8.69 7.85 -12.87
N MET A 67 -9.16 6.94 -13.74
CA MET A 67 -9.61 7.25 -15.10
C MET A 67 -8.56 8.04 -15.89
N GLY A 68 -7.30 7.54 -15.90
CA GLY A 68 -6.21 8.19 -16.62
C GLY A 68 -5.84 9.60 -16.12
N GLY A 69 -6.15 9.93 -14.84
CA GLY A 69 -5.87 11.23 -14.25
C GLY A 69 -7.01 12.26 -14.32
N MET A 70 -8.20 11.86 -14.79
CA MET A 70 -9.38 12.74 -14.76
C MET A 70 -9.86 13.03 -13.34
N MET A 71 -9.59 12.12 -12.41
CA MET A 71 -9.82 12.31 -10.98
C MET A 71 -8.53 12.00 -10.21
N LEU A 72 -8.09 12.98 -9.43
CA LEU A 72 -6.96 12.83 -8.53
C LEU A 72 -7.45 13.05 -7.10
N MET A 73 -7.06 12.17 -6.21
CA MET A 73 -7.34 12.30 -4.78
C MET A 73 -6.02 12.19 -4.02
N LYS A 74 -5.81 13.08 -3.09
CA LYS A 74 -4.69 12.98 -2.15
C LYS A 74 -5.21 12.98 -0.72
N THR A 75 -4.70 12.07 0.10
CA THR A 75 -4.88 12.10 1.55
C THR A 75 -3.53 12.25 2.22
N ILE A 76 -3.47 13.05 3.28
CA ILE A 76 -2.26 13.27 4.10
C ILE A 76 -2.64 13.01 5.54
N VAL A 77 -1.98 12.05 6.19
CA VAL A 77 -2.30 11.60 7.54
C VAL A 77 -1.06 11.71 8.42
N PRO A 78 -1.02 12.66 9.36
CA PRO A 78 0.03 12.73 10.37
C PRO A 78 -0.07 11.55 11.34
N ASN A 79 1.09 10.95 11.70
CA ASN A 79 1.13 9.80 12.61
C ASN A 79 0.73 10.18 14.05
N GLU A 80 1.07 11.40 14.48
CA GLU A 80 0.82 11.87 15.85
C GLU A 80 -0.63 12.30 16.07
N ASN A 81 -1.24 12.98 15.10
CA ASN A 81 -2.60 13.49 15.22
C ASN A 81 -3.41 13.26 13.93
N LYS A 82 -4.14 12.16 13.90
CA LYS A 82 -4.99 11.79 12.75
C LYS A 82 -6.13 12.79 12.48
N LYS A 83 -6.50 13.61 13.47
CA LYS A 83 -7.53 14.66 13.26
C LYS A 83 -7.04 15.78 12.35
N ASP A 84 -5.72 15.95 12.23
CA ASP A 84 -5.11 16.91 11.30
C ASP A 84 -4.95 16.34 9.89
N SER A 85 -5.58 15.20 9.60
CA SER A 85 -5.58 14.61 8.27
C SER A 85 -6.26 15.54 7.27
N LYS A 86 -5.73 15.55 6.05
CA LYS A 86 -6.22 16.38 4.95
C LYS A 86 -6.61 15.51 3.77
N MET A 87 -7.61 15.95 3.04
CA MET A 87 -8.01 15.35 1.78
C MET A 87 -8.16 16.43 0.72
N THR A 88 -7.61 16.16 -0.45
CA THR A 88 -7.85 16.97 -1.64
C THR A 88 -8.40 16.12 -2.78
N VAL A 89 -9.26 16.72 -3.59
CA VAL A 89 -9.83 16.11 -4.78
C VAL A 89 -9.66 17.07 -5.94
N GLU A 90 -9.11 16.57 -7.04
CA GLU A 90 -9.11 17.26 -8.32
C GLU A 90 -9.98 16.48 -9.29
N VAL A 91 -10.94 17.14 -9.90
CA VAL A 91 -11.82 16.55 -10.89
C VAL A 91 -12.07 17.54 -12.01
N MET A 92 -11.81 17.11 -13.25
CA MET A 92 -11.95 17.96 -14.44
C MET A 92 -11.24 19.32 -14.33
N GLY A 93 -10.08 19.36 -13.66
CA GLY A 93 -9.29 20.58 -13.44
C GLY A 93 -9.75 21.47 -12.29
N MET A 94 -10.87 21.16 -11.64
CA MET A 94 -11.31 21.81 -10.42
C MET A 94 -10.62 21.19 -9.21
N LYS A 95 -10.14 22.03 -8.27
CA LYS A 95 -9.33 21.61 -7.12
C LYS A 95 -10.05 21.93 -5.81
N TYR A 96 -10.27 20.93 -4.98
CA TYR A 96 -10.98 21.05 -3.71
C TYR A 96 -10.16 20.49 -2.55
N GLU A 97 -10.03 21.27 -1.47
CA GLU A 97 -9.56 20.79 -0.17
C GLU A 97 -10.78 20.56 0.74
N ILE A 98 -11.01 19.30 1.12
CA ILE A 98 -12.16 18.90 1.94
C ILE A 98 -11.81 19.12 3.41
N THR A 99 -12.48 20.08 4.05
CA THR A 99 -12.09 20.57 5.37
C THR A 99 -12.57 19.71 6.53
N ASP A 100 -13.60 18.89 6.32
CA ASP A 100 -14.23 18.01 7.32
C ASP A 100 -13.94 16.52 7.10
N ALA A 101 -13.01 16.19 6.18
CA ALA A 101 -12.72 14.81 5.82
C ALA A 101 -11.64 14.13 6.69
N GLY A 102 -11.24 14.71 7.81
CA GLY A 102 -10.10 14.21 8.60
C GLY A 102 -10.20 12.72 8.99
N GLU A 103 -11.38 12.27 9.45
CA GLU A 103 -11.58 10.85 9.78
C GLU A 103 -11.62 9.97 8.53
N GLU A 104 -12.27 10.42 7.46
CA GLU A 104 -12.37 9.68 6.20
C GLU A 104 -11.00 9.60 5.51
N ALA A 105 -10.25 10.69 5.48
CA ALA A 105 -8.87 10.71 5.00
C ALA A 105 -8.00 9.68 5.75
N SER A 106 -8.14 9.60 7.07
CA SER A 106 -7.42 8.62 7.88
C SER A 106 -7.80 7.18 7.57
N LYS A 107 -9.08 6.90 7.31
CA LYS A 107 -9.57 5.57 6.92
C LYS A 107 -9.06 5.20 5.52
N ASN A 108 -9.13 6.12 4.58
CA ASN A 108 -8.69 5.90 3.19
C ASN A 108 -7.18 5.66 3.08
N ALA A 109 -6.37 6.39 3.86
CA ALA A 109 -4.93 6.17 3.90
C ALA A 109 -4.54 4.75 4.37
N ASN A 110 -5.36 4.14 5.22
CA ASN A 110 -5.16 2.79 5.73
C ASN A 110 -5.88 1.71 4.88
N GLY A 111 -6.51 2.09 3.77
CA GLY A 111 -7.33 1.18 2.96
C GLY A 111 -6.65 -0.13 2.57
N LEU A 112 -5.33 -0.09 2.31
CA LEU A 112 -4.54 -1.29 1.99
C LEU A 112 -4.42 -2.29 3.14
N THR A 113 -4.52 -1.84 4.38
CA THR A 113 -4.30 -2.62 5.59
C THR A 113 -5.52 -2.64 6.52
N ASN A 114 -6.65 -2.12 6.05
CA ASN A 114 -7.89 -2.15 6.83
C ASN A 114 -8.46 -3.59 6.85
N LEU A 115 -8.45 -4.19 8.04
CA LEU A 115 -8.91 -5.55 8.30
C LEU A 115 -10.07 -5.59 9.30
N ASP A 116 -10.86 -4.52 9.39
CA ASP A 116 -11.93 -4.39 10.40
C ASP A 116 -12.97 -5.51 10.32
N ASN A 117 -13.25 -6.00 9.10
CA ASN A 117 -14.17 -7.10 8.86
C ASN A 117 -13.48 -8.47 8.71
N ALA A 118 -12.16 -8.55 8.98
CA ALA A 118 -11.44 -9.80 8.87
C ALA A 118 -11.77 -10.73 10.06
N LYS A 119 -11.98 -12.00 9.75
CA LYS A 119 -12.19 -13.09 10.72
C LYS A 119 -10.87 -13.68 11.18
N ASP A 120 -10.00 -13.99 10.24
CA ASP A 120 -8.67 -14.56 10.49
C ASP A 120 -7.73 -14.31 9.32
N ILE A 121 -6.43 -14.56 9.56
CA ILE A 121 -5.36 -14.45 8.57
C ILE A 121 -4.57 -15.75 8.58
N VAL A 122 -4.43 -16.39 7.43
CA VAL A 122 -3.63 -17.60 7.24
C VAL A 122 -2.40 -17.26 6.42
N TYR A 123 -1.20 -17.53 6.94
CA TYR A 123 0.06 -17.27 6.27
C TYR A 123 0.63 -18.53 5.63
N ASP A 124 1.04 -18.43 4.34
CA ASP A 124 1.83 -19.46 3.65
C ASP A 124 3.20 -18.87 3.27
N LYS A 125 4.20 -19.10 4.14
CA LYS A 125 5.58 -18.63 3.91
C LYS A 125 6.32 -19.42 2.83
N LYS A 126 5.72 -20.49 2.28
CA LYS A 126 6.30 -21.26 1.16
C LYS A 126 5.85 -20.72 -0.20
N ASP A 127 4.64 -20.17 -0.28
CA ASP A 127 4.13 -19.49 -1.47
C ASP A 127 4.72 -18.08 -1.52
N THR A 128 5.80 -17.92 -2.29
CA THR A 128 6.57 -16.68 -2.36
C THR A 128 6.71 -16.19 -3.78
N LYS A 129 6.78 -14.86 -3.95
CA LYS A 129 7.14 -14.19 -5.21
C LYS A 129 7.90 -12.90 -4.95
N GLU A 130 8.58 -12.40 -5.97
CA GLU A 130 9.21 -11.08 -5.93
C GLU A 130 8.28 -10.02 -6.52
N ILE A 131 8.07 -8.91 -5.78
CA ILE A 131 7.23 -7.78 -6.20
C ILE A 131 7.98 -6.50 -5.90
N ALA A 132 8.16 -5.64 -6.90
CA ALA A 132 8.87 -4.36 -6.80
C ALA A 132 10.25 -4.48 -6.12
N GLY A 133 10.97 -5.61 -6.32
CA GLY A 133 12.30 -5.89 -5.75
C GLY A 133 12.28 -6.43 -4.32
N PHE A 134 11.10 -6.83 -3.79
CA PHE A 134 10.98 -7.42 -2.47
C PHE A 134 10.48 -8.85 -2.53
N LYS A 135 11.09 -9.72 -1.72
CA LYS A 135 10.56 -11.05 -1.48
C LYS A 135 9.30 -10.94 -0.62
N CYS A 136 8.19 -11.44 -1.16
CA CYS A 136 6.89 -11.47 -0.49
C CYS A 136 6.45 -12.92 -0.26
N TYR A 137 5.61 -13.12 0.75
CA TYR A 137 4.93 -14.38 0.99
C TYR A 137 3.42 -14.15 1.11
N LYS A 138 2.67 -15.21 0.89
CA LYS A 138 1.21 -15.17 0.83
C LYS A 138 0.58 -15.08 2.21
N ALA A 139 -0.43 -14.22 2.32
CA ALA A 139 -1.38 -14.18 3.41
C ALA A 139 -2.80 -14.23 2.83
N THR A 140 -3.63 -15.12 3.33
CA THR A 140 -5.06 -15.18 2.98
C THR A 140 -5.86 -14.61 4.14
N VAL A 141 -6.61 -13.57 3.87
CA VAL A 141 -7.53 -12.94 4.83
C VAL A 141 -8.93 -13.47 4.56
N ASN A 142 -9.52 -14.14 5.53
CA ASN A 142 -10.91 -14.56 5.49
C ASN A 142 -11.77 -13.49 6.14
N MET A 143 -12.80 -13.03 5.45
CA MET A 143 -13.72 -12.01 5.95
C MET A 143 -14.92 -12.63 6.67
N ASN A 144 -15.59 -11.85 7.53
CA ASN A 144 -16.77 -12.30 8.26
C ASN A 144 -17.98 -12.63 7.36
N ASP A 145 -18.04 -12.03 6.17
CA ASP A 145 -19.07 -12.28 5.15
C ASP A 145 -18.78 -13.51 4.27
N GLY A 146 -17.69 -14.22 4.53
CA GLY A 146 -17.25 -15.40 3.79
C GLY A 146 -16.39 -15.09 2.56
N THR A 147 -16.18 -13.83 2.21
CA THR A 147 -15.27 -13.45 1.13
C THR A 147 -13.81 -13.66 1.54
N LYS A 148 -12.93 -13.75 0.54
CA LYS A 148 -11.49 -13.95 0.77
C LYS A 148 -10.69 -12.92 -0.01
N SER A 149 -9.66 -12.41 0.62
CA SER A 149 -8.64 -11.60 -0.04
C SER A 149 -7.26 -12.25 0.11
N THR A 150 -6.51 -12.25 -0.97
CA THR A 150 -5.13 -12.76 -0.99
C THR A 150 -4.17 -11.58 -1.01
N TYR A 151 -3.21 -11.61 -0.11
CA TYR A 151 -2.15 -10.63 0.01
C TYR A 151 -0.81 -11.29 -0.24
N TYR A 152 0.11 -10.60 -0.93
CA TYR A 152 1.53 -10.91 -0.88
C TYR A 152 2.23 -9.79 -0.14
N ILE A 153 2.83 -10.12 1.00
CA ILE A 153 3.36 -9.18 1.97
C ILE A 153 4.87 -9.32 2.14
N THR A 154 5.53 -8.21 2.46
CA THR A 154 6.96 -8.19 2.82
C THR A 154 7.16 -7.61 4.22
N GLU A 155 8.09 -8.18 4.98
CA GLU A 155 8.50 -7.66 6.29
C GLU A 155 9.58 -6.56 6.19
N ALA A 156 10.05 -6.27 4.97
CA ALA A 156 11.09 -5.27 4.72
C ALA A 156 10.59 -3.82 4.78
N ILE A 157 9.29 -3.59 4.54
CA ILE A 157 8.67 -2.26 4.56
C ILE A 157 7.82 -2.17 5.82
N VAL A 158 8.10 -1.18 6.66
CA VAL A 158 7.41 -0.99 7.96
C VAL A 158 7.08 0.50 8.12
N PRO A 159 6.00 0.97 7.49
CA PRO A 159 5.52 2.33 7.73
C PRO A 159 5.15 2.50 9.21
N GLN A 160 5.47 3.64 9.78
CA GLN A 160 5.16 3.92 11.20
C GLN A 160 3.70 4.35 11.43
N ILE A 161 2.83 4.12 10.47
CA ILE A 161 1.44 4.50 10.63
C ILE A 161 0.80 3.60 11.64
N SER A 162 0.28 4.23 12.66
CA SER A 162 -0.60 3.56 13.60
C SER A 162 -1.70 2.88 12.79
N ALA A 163 -1.62 1.56 12.71
CA ALA A 163 -2.66 0.76 12.12
C ALA A 163 -4.03 1.21 12.64
N THR A 164 -5.04 1.05 11.82
CA THR A 164 -6.43 1.06 12.22
C THR A 164 -6.62 0.36 13.56
N GLU A 165 -7.64 0.67 14.29
CA GLU A 165 -8.05 -0.02 15.53
C GLU A 165 -8.43 -1.49 15.28
N SER A 166 -8.18 -1.98 14.08
CA SER A 166 -8.44 -3.36 13.69
C SER A 166 -7.75 -4.35 14.63
N LYS A 167 -8.51 -5.33 15.09
CA LYS A 167 -8.03 -6.38 16.00
C LYS A 167 -6.97 -7.26 15.32
N LEU A 168 -7.05 -7.41 14.00
CA LEU A 168 -6.13 -8.19 13.19
C LEU A 168 -5.19 -7.25 12.42
N LYS A 169 -3.93 -7.65 12.32
CA LYS A 169 -2.89 -6.92 11.58
C LYS A 169 -2.13 -7.87 10.69
N LEU A 170 -1.80 -7.43 9.48
CA LEU A 170 -0.86 -8.16 8.62
C LEU A 170 0.52 -8.17 9.27
N ALA A 171 1.21 -9.31 9.16
CA ALA A 171 2.59 -9.46 9.64
C ALA A 171 3.62 -8.72 8.76
N GLY A 172 3.21 -8.08 7.66
CA GLY A 172 4.05 -7.33 6.75
C GLY A 172 3.26 -6.37 5.88
N TYR A 173 3.98 -5.58 5.10
CA TYR A 173 3.39 -4.58 4.19
C TYR A 173 2.93 -5.24 2.89
N PRO A 174 1.68 -5.01 2.45
CA PRO A 174 1.14 -5.63 1.25
C PRO A 174 1.69 -4.97 -0.02
N LEU A 175 2.27 -5.78 -0.92
CA LEU A 175 2.71 -5.35 -2.24
C LEU A 175 1.83 -5.88 -3.37
N GLU A 176 0.96 -6.85 -3.09
CA GLU A 176 -0.11 -7.25 -3.99
C GLU A 176 -1.32 -7.67 -3.16
N ILE A 177 -2.48 -7.22 -3.61
CA ILE A 177 -3.77 -7.52 -2.98
C ILE A 177 -4.70 -7.99 -4.10
N THR A 178 -5.28 -9.16 -3.92
CA THR A 178 -6.34 -9.68 -4.78
C THR A 178 -7.60 -9.84 -3.95
N THR A 179 -8.66 -9.12 -4.32
CA THR A 179 -9.95 -9.18 -3.64
C THR A 179 -10.99 -9.72 -4.60
N GLN A 180 -11.71 -10.76 -4.18
CA GLN A 180 -12.83 -11.30 -4.93
C GLN A 180 -14.01 -10.34 -4.86
N THR A 181 -14.52 -9.94 -6.02
CA THR A 181 -15.73 -9.12 -6.14
C THR A 181 -16.78 -9.86 -6.97
N ALA A 182 -18.02 -9.36 -6.97
CA ALA A 182 -19.08 -9.93 -7.80
C ALA A 182 -18.78 -9.84 -9.30
N GLN A 183 -17.94 -8.89 -9.71
CA GLN A 183 -17.53 -8.68 -11.11
C GLN A 183 -16.24 -9.43 -11.48
N GLY A 184 -15.59 -10.11 -10.53
CA GLY A 184 -14.32 -10.81 -10.70
C GLY A 184 -13.25 -10.31 -9.73
N ASP A 185 -12.03 -10.75 -9.88
CA ASP A 185 -10.94 -10.42 -8.96
C ASP A 185 -10.37 -9.03 -9.26
N MET A 186 -10.49 -8.11 -8.31
CA MET A 186 -9.74 -6.84 -8.33
C MET A 186 -8.32 -7.10 -7.84
N VAL A 187 -7.34 -6.71 -8.65
CA VAL A 187 -5.91 -6.86 -8.30
C VAL A 187 -5.27 -5.48 -8.18
N MET A 188 -4.65 -5.23 -7.05
CA MET A 188 -3.79 -4.10 -6.81
C MET A 188 -2.37 -4.61 -6.58
N LYS A 189 -1.42 -4.19 -7.43
CA LYS A 189 -0.05 -4.69 -7.42
C LYS A 189 0.96 -3.56 -7.44
N ALA A 190 1.94 -3.62 -6.52
CA ALA A 190 3.05 -2.69 -6.52
C ALA A 190 3.91 -2.86 -7.78
N THR A 191 4.10 -1.77 -8.49
CA THR A 191 4.91 -1.69 -9.71
C THR A 191 6.27 -1.06 -9.45
N LYS A 192 6.37 -0.22 -8.39
CA LYS A 192 7.60 0.51 -8.07
C LYS A 192 7.69 0.78 -6.57
N PHE A 193 8.93 0.71 -6.06
CA PHE A 193 9.32 1.24 -4.76
C PHE A 193 10.43 2.28 -4.94
N SER A 194 10.38 3.39 -4.17
CA SER A 194 11.45 4.37 -4.06
C SER A 194 11.76 4.64 -2.58
N LYS A 195 13.05 4.69 -2.23
CA LYS A 195 13.51 5.13 -0.91
C LYS A 195 13.43 6.65 -0.75
N GLU A 196 13.46 7.37 -1.87
CA GLU A 196 13.40 8.84 -1.90
C GLU A 196 11.95 9.27 -1.97
N VAL A 197 11.58 10.18 -1.08
CA VAL A 197 10.25 10.82 -1.04
C VAL A 197 10.47 12.31 -0.91
N SER A 198 9.86 13.05 -1.83
CA SER A 198 9.85 14.51 -1.78
C SER A 198 9.02 15.01 -0.60
N ALA A 199 9.46 16.09 0.05
CA ALA A 199 8.68 16.76 1.09
C ALA A 199 7.34 17.30 0.57
N GLU A 200 7.23 17.56 -0.73
CA GLU A 200 5.99 18.02 -1.37
C GLU A 200 4.91 16.92 -1.41
N ALA A 201 5.30 15.64 -1.36
CA ALA A 201 4.35 14.55 -1.27
C ALA A 201 3.44 14.66 -0.02
N PHE A 202 3.94 15.28 1.05
CA PHE A 202 3.25 15.44 2.33
C PHE A 202 2.57 16.80 2.50
N LYS A 203 2.36 17.54 1.41
CA LYS A 203 1.74 18.87 1.44
C LYS A 203 0.52 18.91 0.52
N VAL A 204 -0.43 19.76 0.89
CA VAL A 204 -1.48 20.21 -0.02
C VAL A 204 -0.84 21.22 -0.97
N GLY A 205 -1.06 21.06 -2.28
CA GLY A 205 -0.60 21.99 -3.29
C GLY A 205 -1.32 23.34 -3.23
N GLU A 206 -1.03 24.20 -4.17
CA GLU A 206 -1.65 25.52 -4.27
C GLU A 206 -2.91 25.49 -5.15
N GLY A 207 -3.78 26.51 -4.99
CA GLY A 207 -4.94 26.70 -5.84
C GLY A 207 -6.16 25.84 -5.49
N TYR A 208 -6.19 25.25 -4.30
CA TYR A 208 -7.35 24.50 -3.82
C TYR A 208 -8.40 25.41 -3.17
N THR A 209 -9.65 25.19 -3.57
CA THR A 209 -10.82 25.81 -2.93
C THR A 209 -11.24 24.96 -1.73
N LYS A 210 -11.36 25.58 -0.55
CA LYS A 210 -11.83 24.88 0.64
C LYS A 210 -13.34 24.67 0.58
N THR A 211 -13.77 23.46 0.86
CA THR A 211 -15.19 23.07 0.87
C THR A 211 -15.42 21.97 1.91
N THR A 212 -16.65 21.71 2.28
CA THR A 212 -17.02 20.54 3.06
C THR A 212 -17.34 19.36 2.16
N MET A 213 -17.36 18.15 2.71
CA MET A 213 -17.73 16.96 1.96
C MET A 213 -19.16 17.08 1.40
N GLU A 214 -20.09 17.62 2.20
CA GLU A 214 -21.48 17.82 1.80
C GLU A 214 -21.61 18.80 0.61
N GLU A 215 -20.92 19.93 0.67
CA GLU A 215 -20.92 20.92 -0.41
C GLU A 215 -20.27 20.37 -1.68
N PHE A 216 -19.15 19.64 -1.54
CA PHE A 216 -18.49 18.95 -2.63
C PHE A 216 -19.43 17.96 -3.32
N GLN A 217 -20.12 17.10 -2.56
CA GLN A 217 -21.09 16.15 -3.11
C GLN A 217 -22.26 16.83 -3.82
N LYS A 218 -22.78 17.95 -3.29
CA LYS A 218 -23.84 18.74 -3.96
C LYS A 218 -23.35 19.30 -5.30
N GLN A 219 -22.12 19.79 -5.36
CA GLN A 219 -21.54 20.31 -6.60
C GLN A 219 -21.33 19.22 -7.63
N MET A 220 -20.88 18.02 -7.21
CA MET A 220 -20.65 16.89 -8.09
C MET A 220 -21.94 16.16 -8.49
N GLY A 221 -22.95 16.11 -7.62
CA GLY A 221 -24.25 15.49 -7.89
C GLY A 221 -25.17 16.34 -8.78
N GLY A 222 -24.81 17.60 -9.04
CA GLY A 222 -25.51 18.51 -9.96
C GLY A 222 -24.94 18.52 -11.38
N MET A 223 -23.89 17.74 -11.67
CA MET A 223 -23.31 17.49 -12.98
C MET A 223 -23.80 16.13 -13.53
#